data_5ddbf9bc098a2ad814b3af0da61bec09
#
_entry.id   5ddbf9bc098a2ad814b3af0da61bec09
#
_cell.length_a   1.000
_cell.length_b   1.000
_cell.length_c   1.000
_cell.angle_alpha   90.00
_cell.angle_beta   90.00
_cell.angle_gamma   90.00
#
_symmetry.space_group_name_H-M   'P 1'
#
loop_
_entity.id
_entity.type
_entity.pdbx_description
1 polymer ?
#
loop_
_entity_poly.entity_id
_entity_poly.type
_entity_poly.pdbx_seq_one_letter_code
_entity_poly.pdbx_strand_id
1 'polypeptide(L)'
;PSTTPSASPSGTAEPGASSKPDATKAPAGNDKDDNTGGSTVKVKVGKKVTVNSSKYKVTSVSGTRAVQFTSGKKNAKNVVIPATVKISGKNYKVTSIANNAFKNNKKLKKVTIGVNVNKIGKAAFKGCKNLKSIIIKTKKLTAKKVGANAFKGINKKATFKVPKKKVKAYKKIVKAKGAAKTVKVKK
;
A
#
# COMPACT_ATOMS: atom_id res chain seq x y z
N PRO A 1 72.08 -24.16 -16.26
CA PRO A 1 72.30 -22.78 -16.48
C PRO A 1 70.97 -22.02 -16.51
N SER A 2 70.88 -21.16 -15.57
CA SER A 2 70.71 -19.70 -15.73
C SER A 2 69.49 -19.30 -16.53
N THR A 3 68.60 -18.46 -16.13
CA THR A 3 68.69 -17.19 -15.38
C THR A 3 67.27 -16.69 -15.08
N THR A 4 67.06 -16.19 -13.88
CA THR A 4 66.06 -15.16 -13.58
C THR A 4 66.48 -13.82 -14.24
N PRO A 5 65.60 -12.78 -14.38
CA PRO A 5 65.04 -12.05 -13.25
C PRO A 5 63.63 -11.51 -13.45
N SER A 6 62.89 -11.30 -12.38
CA SER A 6 62.62 -10.02 -11.71
C SER A 6 61.72 -9.01 -12.47
N ALA A 7 60.57 -8.71 -11.92
CA ALA A 7 60.18 -7.40 -11.43
C ALA A 7 58.73 -7.38 -10.92
N SER A 8 58.56 -7.16 -9.65
CA SER A 8 57.40 -6.47 -9.05
C SER A 8 57.44 -4.99 -9.42
N PRO A 9 56.31 -4.27 -9.45
CA PRO A 9 56.02 -3.44 -8.30
C PRO A 9 54.55 -3.46 -7.87
N SER A 10 54.36 -3.52 -6.62
CA SER A 10 53.60 -2.67 -5.70
C SER A 10 52.55 -1.74 -6.33
N GLY A 11 51.34 -1.98 -5.96
CA GLY A 11 50.25 -1.02 -6.05
C GLY A 11 49.26 -1.27 -4.95
N THR A 12 49.58 -0.77 -3.76
CA THR A 12 48.69 -0.62 -2.62
C THR A 12 47.51 0.26 -3.02
N ALA A 13 46.30 -0.24 -2.90
CA ALA A 13 45.13 0.59 -2.82
C ALA A 13 44.22 0.00 -1.76
N GLU A 14 44.03 0.78 -0.77
CA GLU A 14 43.27 0.61 0.46
C GLU A 14 41.77 0.35 0.19
N PRO A 15 41.05 -0.42 1.02
CA PRO A 15 39.59 -0.56 0.92
C PRO A 15 38.94 0.64 1.58
N GLY A 16 38.50 1.55 0.74
CA GLY A 16 37.68 2.69 1.14
C GLY A 16 36.19 2.37 1.21
N ALA A 17 35.65 2.59 2.39
CA ALA A 17 34.29 3.06 2.65
C ALA A 17 33.11 2.13 2.33
N SER A 18 32.65 1.47 3.36
CA SER A 18 31.27 1.24 3.71
C SER A 18 30.33 2.35 3.22
N SER A 19 29.58 2.10 2.19
CA SER A 19 28.42 2.93 1.84
C SER A 19 27.15 2.26 2.33
N LYS A 20 26.66 2.78 3.44
CA LYS A 20 25.32 2.72 3.97
C LYS A 20 24.30 2.81 2.82
N PRO A 21 23.30 1.91 2.70
CA PRO A 21 22.22 2.14 1.76
C PRO A 21 21.35 3.25 2.32
N ASP A 22 21.39 4.37 1.63
CA ASP A 22 20.52 5.51 1.85
C ASP A 22 19.07 5.10 1.62
N ALA A 23 18.29 5.21 2.67
CA ALA A 23 16.85 5.18 2.60
C ALA A 23 16.38 6.48 1.97
N THR A 24 15.43 6.37 1.05
CA THR A 24 14.57 7.46 0.60
C THR A 24 14.87 8.02 -0.78
N LYS A 25 14.20 7.50 -1.75
CA LYS A 25 13.55 8.34 -2.75
C LYS A 25 12.23 7.71 -3.15
N ALA A 26 11.16 8.32 -2.67
CA ALA A 26 9.86 8.20 -3.32
C ALA A 26 10.04 8.61 -4.78
N PRO A 27 9.50 7.89 -5.76
CA PRO A 27 9.52 8.39 -7.10
C PRO A 27 8.67 9.65 -7.15
N ALA A 28 9.37 10.76 -7.41
CA ALA A 28 8.77 12.02 -7.80
C ALA A 28 7.88 11.77 -9.01
N GLY A 29 6.70 12.34 -8.99
CA GLY A 29 5.77 12.28 -10.08
C GLY A 29 6.37 12.84 -11.34
N ASN A 30 6.20 12.14 -12.43
CA ASN A 30 6.22 12.77 -13.74
C ASN A 30 4.92 13.54 -13.87
N ASP A 31 5.05 14.83 -13.70
CA ASP A 31 4.07 15.79 -14.16
C ASP A 31 4.04 15.72 -15.68
N LYS A 32 2.96 15.20 -16.22
CA LYS A 32 2.44 15.67 -17.49
C LYS A 32 1.05 16.15 -17.18
N ASP A 33 0.99 17.45 -17.01
CA ASP A 33 -0.21 18.23 -17.08
C ASP A 33 -0.89 18.02 -18.43
N ASP A 34 -2.11 17.61 -18.38
CA ASP A 34 -3.13 18.09 -19.28
C ASP A 34 -4.44 18.16 -18.52
N ASN A 35 -4.69 19.32 -17.99
CA ASN A 35 -6.01 19.92 -17.95
C ASN A 35 -5.93 21.38 -17.52
N THR A 36 -5.59 22.24 -18.46
CA THR A 36 -5.89 23.65 -18.43
C THR A 36 -7.40 23.81 -18.62
N GLY A 37 -8.09 23.98 -17.56
CA GLY A 37 -9.52 24.26 -17.53
C GLY A 37 -9.91 24.70 -16.13
N GLY A 38 -9.80 26.01 -15.85
CA GLY A 38 -10.23 26.64 -14.61
C GLY A 38 -11.72 26.49 -14.38
N SER A 39 -12.14 25.33 -13.91
CA SER A 39 -13.43 25.15 -13.26
C SER A 39 -13.15 24.69 -11.85
N THR A 40 -13.38 25.53 -10.87
CA THR A 40 -13.37 25.19 -9.45
C THR A 40 -14.51 24.19 -9.19
N VAL A 41 -14.26 22.93 -9.54
CA VAL A 41 -15.20 21.87 -9.28
C VAL A 41 -15.40 21.80 -7.77
N LYS A 42 -16.52 22.32 -7.29
CA LYS A 42 -16.91 22.23 -5.88
C LYS A 42 -16.95 20.75 -5.49
N VAL A 43 -15.97 20.32 -4.70
CA VAL A 43 -15.90 18.94 -4.21
C VAL A 43 -16.92 18.78 -3.10
N LYS A 44 -17.94 17.96 -3.31
CA LYS A 44 -19.00 17.66 -2.33
C LYS A 44 -18.79 16.28 -1.70
N VAL A 45 -19.28 16.10 -0.46
CA VAL A 45 -19.36 14.77 0.15
C VAL A 45 -20.20 13.84 -0.74
N GLY A 46 -19.77 12.59 -0.86
CA GLY A 46 -20.41 11.63 -1.75
C GLY A 46 -19.87 11.60 -3.18
N LYS A 47 -19.20 12.67 -3.67
CA LYS A 47 -18.64 12.72 -5.02
C LYS A 47 -17.63 11.58 -5.22
N LYS A 48 -17.73 10.90 -6.34
CA LYS A 48 -16.77 9.91 -6.80
C LYS A 48 -15.71 10.62 -7.64
N VAL A 49 -14.45 10.33 -7.39
CA VAL A 49 -13.31 10.88 -8.13
C VAL A 49 -12.33 9.78 -8.49
N THR A 50 -11.62 9.96 -9.58
CA THR A 50 -10.55 9.06 -10.01
C THR A 50 -9.23 9.79 -9.89
N VAL A 51 -8.27 9.19 -9.19
CA VAL A 51 -6.90 9.71 -9.04
C VAL A 51 -5.96 8.54 -9.31
N ASN A 52 -5.01 8.70 -10.24
CA ASN A 52 -4.04 7.66 -10.62
C ASN A 52 -4.71 6.28 -10.86
N SER A 53 -5.75 6.25 -11.70
CA SER A 53 -6.52 5.05 -12.05
C SER A 53 -7.20 4.35 -10.85
N SER A 54 -7.23 4.96 -9.69
CA SER A 54 -7.95 4.48 -8.50
C SER A 54 -9.17 5.36 -8.24
N LYS A 55 -10.27 4.73 -7.85
CA LYS A 55 -11.53 5.43 -7.58
C LYS A 55 -11.70 5.69 -6.09
N TYR A 56 -12.15 6.88 -5.77
CA TYR A 56 -12.40 7.32 -4.38
C TYR A 56 -13.81 7.93 -4.28
N LYS A 57 -14.37 7.87 -3.08
CA LYS A 57 -15.60 8.60 -2.71
C LYS A 57 -15.23 9.62 -1.62
N VAL A 58 -15.59 10.86 -1.82
CA VAL A 58 -15.36 11.93 -0.83
C VAL A 58 -16.25 11.69 0.39
N THR A 59 -15.67 11.67 1.57
CA THR A 59 -16.37 11.43 2.84
C THR A 59 -16.37 12.64 3.77
N SER A 60 -15.46 13.60 3.56
CA SER A 60 -15.42 14.87 4.27
C SER A 60 -14.72 15.93 3.42
N VAL A 61 -15.22 17.15 3.44
CA VAL A 61 -14.67 18.32 2.69
C VAL A 61 -14.23 19.46 3.59
N SER A 62 -14.58 19.42 4.89
CA SER A 62 -14.24 20.41 5.92
C SER A 62 -13.37 19.77 7.01
N GLY A 63 -12.67 20.59 7.78
CA GLY A 63 -11.74 20.12 8.79
C GLY A 63 -10.72 19.13 8.21
N THR A 64 -10.72 17.90 8.72
CA THR A 64 -9.92 16.83 8.13
C THR A 64 -10.59 16.28 6.87
N ARG A 65 -10.18 16.77 5.71
CA ARG A 65 -10.66 16.24 4.41
C ARG A 65 -10.35 14.77 4.28
N ALA A 66 -11.34 13.98 3.88
CA ALA A 66 -11.21 12.53 3.84
C ALA A 66 -11.92 11.92 2.64
N VAL A 67 -11.34 10.79 2.20
CA VAL A 67 -11.92 9.95 1.15
C VAL A 67 -11.92 8.49 1.55
N GLN A 68 -12.84 7.74 0.95
CA GLN A 68 -12.87 6.30 0.94
C GLN A 68 -12.30 5.79 -0.37
N PHE A 69 -11.36 4.87 -0.32
CA PHE A 69 -10.91 4.11 -1.48
C PHE A 69 -12.01 3.13 -1.90
N THR A 70 -12.49 3.21 -3.13
CA THR A 70 -13.59 2.37 -3.62
C THR A 70 -13.13 1.24 -4.53
N SER A 71 -12.18 1.50 -5.42
CA SER A 71 -11.56 0.47 -6.25
C SER A 71 -10.22 0.94 -6.81
N GLY A 72 -9.30 0.00 -7.05
CA GLY A 72 -8.06 0.25 -7.79
C GLY A 72 -8.22 0.04 -9.30
N LYS A 73 -7.12 0.25 -10.04
CA LYS A 73 -7.03 -0.07 -11.48
C LYS A 73 -7.44 -1.53 -11.69
N LYS A 74 -8.36 -1.75 -12.63
CA LYS A 74 -8.79 -3.09 -13.04
C LYS A 74 -7.57 -3.88 -13.52
N ASN A 75 -7.45 -5.13 -13.11
CA ASN A 75 -6.31 -6.02 -13.45
C ASN A 75 -4.92 -5.65 -12.87
N ALA A 76 -4.80 -4.66 -11.99
CA ALA A 76 -3.53 -4.36 -11.34
C ALA A 76 -3.04 -5.54 -10.48
N LYS A 77 -1.78 -5.94 -10.70
CA LYS A 77 -1.10 -6.95 -9.87
C LYS A 77 -0.72 -6.39 -8.50
N ASN A 78 -0.34 -5.12 -8.45
CA ASN A 78 0.07 -4.41 -7.25
C ASN A 78 -0.79 -3.15 -7.09
N VAL A 79 -1.30 -2.91 -5.89
CA VAL A 79 -2.10 -1.73 -5.58
C VAL A 79 -1.56 -1.07 -4.32
N VAL A 80 -1.37 0.24 -4.39
CA VAL A 80 -1.05 1.06 -3.23
C VAL A 80 -2.27 1.92 -2.91
N ILE A 81 -2.77 1.80 -1.69
CA ILE A 81 -3.78 2.69 -1.12
C ILE A 81 -2.99 3.73 -0.33
N PRO A 82 -2.82 4.95 -0.85
CA PRO A 82 -1.93 5.95 -0.26
C PRO A 82 -2.48 6.49 1.06
N ALA A 83 -1.66 7.24 1.80
CA ALA A 83 -2.11 7.92 3.00
C ALA A 83 -3.04 9.11 2.67
N THR A 84 -2.73 9.81 1.58
CA THR A 84 -3.45 10.98 1.10
C THR A 84 -3.56 10.95 -0.43
N VAL A 85 -4.53 11.68 -0.97
CA VAL A 85 -4.67 11.95 -2.41
C VAL A 85 -4.97 13.43 -2.60
N LYS A 86 -4.47 14.02 -3.69
CA LYS A 86 -4.75 15.41 -4.06
C LYS A 86 -6.00 15.43 -4.95
N ILE A 87 -6.98 16.26 -4.62
CA ILE A 87 -8.22 16.44 -5.37
C ILE A 87 -8.48 17.93 -5.43
N SER A 88 -8.56 18.50 -6.64
CA SER A 88 -8.75 19.95 -6.86
C SER A 88 -7.79 20.77 -5.99
N GLY A 89 -6.49 20.49 -6.07
CA GLY A 89 -5.42 21.21 -5.34
C GLY A 89 -5.33 20.91 -3.83
N LYS A 90 -6.30 20.21 -3.23
CA LYS A 90 -6.38 19.98 -1.77
C LYS A 90 -6.08 18.53 -1.39
N ASN A 91 -5.37 18.32 -0.27
CA ASN A 91 -5.02 16.99 0.22
C ASN A 91 -6.20 16.37 1.00
N TYR A 92 -6.57 15.15 0.63
CA TYR A 92 -7.59 14.33 1.31
C TYR A 92 -6.93 13.10 1.92
N LYS A 93 -7.17 12.82 3.20
CA LYS A 93 -6.70 11.59 3.85
C LYS A 93 -7.53 10.40 3.36
N VAL A 94 -6.87 9.31 2.97
CA VAL A 94 -7.56 8.04 2.65
C VAL A 94 -7.80 7.31 3.96
N THR A 95 -9.03 7.39 4.48
CA THR A 95 -9.38 6.90 5.82
C THR A 95 -10.03 5.53 5.80
N SER A 96 -10.60 5.11 4.68
CA SER A 96 -11.30 3.82 4.62
C SER A 96 -11.18 3.15 3.25
N ILE A 97 -11.36 1.84 3.25
CA ILE A 97 -11.51 0.99 2.07
C ILE A 97 -12.97 0.55 2.01
N ALA A 98 -13.61 0.69 0.86
CA ALA A 98 -15.02 0.36 0.68
C ALA A 98 -15.31 -1.14 0.81
N ASN A 99 -16.58 -1.47 1.00
CA ASN A 99 -17.04 -2.84 0.90
C ASN A 99 -16.74 -3.37 -0.52
N ASN A 100 -16.33 -4.62 -0.61
CA ASN A 100 -16.07 -5.31 -1.88
C ASN A 100 -15.01 -4.65 -2.79
N ALA A 101 -14.19 -3.71 -2.31
CA ALA A 101 -13.26 -2.91 -3.12
C ALA A 101 -12.38 -3.73 -4.08
N PHE A 102 -12.01 -4.95 -3.69
CA PHE A 102 -11.21 -5.89 -4.48
C PHE A 102 -11.84 -7.29 -4.55
N LYS A 103 -13.14 -7.42 -4.24
CA LYS A 103 -13.81 -8.73 -4.23
C LYS A 103 -13.55 -9.49 -5.53
N ASN A 104 -13.10 -10.75 -5.40
CA ASN A 104 -12.81 -11.67 -6.50
C ASN A 104 -11.74 -11.19 -7.49
N ASN A 105 -10.90 -10.21 -7.11
CA ASN A 105 -9.79 -9.79 -7.98
C ASN A 105 -8.69 -10.87 -7.99
N LYS A 106 -8.70 -11.73 -9.01
CA LYS A 106 -7.73 -12.80 -9.23
C LYS A 106 -6.35 -12.30 -9.72
N LYS A 107 -6.25 -11.04 -10.19
CA LYS A 107 -4.98 -10.47 -10.67
C LYS A 107 -4.14 -9.86 -9.54
N LEU A 108 -4.76 -9.43 -8.45
CA LEU A 108 -4.10 -8.75 -7.33
C LEU A 108 -3.14 -9.69 -6.59
N LYS A 109 -1.84 -9.37 -6.59
CA LYS A 109 -0.76 -10.12 -5.91
C LYS A 109 -0.27 -9.42 -4.64
N LYS A 110 -0.23 -8.08 -4.65
CA LYS A 110 0.26 -7.26 -3.53
C LYS A 110 -0.65 -6.05 -3.29
N VAL A 111 -0.90 -5.73 -2.03
CA VAL A 111 -1.58 -4.51 -1.62
C VAL A 111 -0.82 -3.83 -0.50
N THR A 112 -0.67 -2.50 -0.59
CA THR A 112 -0.13 -1.67 0.49
C THR A 112 -1.22 -0.75 1.00
N ILE A 113 -1.47 -0.75 2.31
CA ILE A 113 -2.50 0.04 2.98
C ILE A 113 -1.83 1.18 3.77
N GLY A 114 -2.14 2.41 3.41
CA GLY A 114 -1.56 3.63 3.97
C GLY A 114 -1.87 3.87 5.45
N VAL A 115 -1.10 4.77 6.06
CA VAL A 115 -1.11 5.02 7.52
C VAL A 115 -2.41 5.66 8.03
N ASN A 116 -3.18 6.34 7.18
CA ASN A 116 -4.42 7.01 7.57
C ASN A 116 -5.65 6.11 7.52
N VAL A 117 -5.54 4.91 6.93
CA VAL A 117 -6.67 3.97 6.84
C VAL A 117 -7.01 3.45 8.23
N ASN A 118 -8.23 3.68 8.67
CA ASN A 118 -8.75 3.23 9.95
C ASN A 118 -9.94 2.25 9.83
N LYS A 119 -10.48 2.05 8.61
CA LYS A 119 -11.60 1.14 8.34
C LYS A 119 -11.37 0.35 7.05
N ILE A 120 -11.63 -0.96 7.10
CA ILE A 120 -11.67 -1.85 5.94
C ILE A 120 -13.08 -2.41 5.82
N GLY A 121 -13.70 -2.27 4.65
CA GLY A 121 -15.07 -2.66 4.41
C GLY A 121 -15.29 -4.17 4.41
N LYS A 122 -16.57 -4.59 4.46
CA LYS A 122 -16.99 -5.98 4.35
C LYS A 122 -16.50 -6.58 3.04
N ALA A 123 -15.93 -7.80 3.09
CA ALA A 123 -15.46 -8.54 1.94
C ALA A 123 -14.48 -7.77 1.01
N ALA A 124 -13.74 -6.77 1.54
CA ALA A 124 -12.89 -5.89 0.74
C ALA A 124 -11.88 -6.66 -0.14
N PHE A 125 -11.31 -7.73 0.34
CA PHE A 125 -10.36 -8.60 -0.39
C PHE A 125 -10.88 -10.04 -0.54
N LYS A 126 -12.20 -10.28 -0.34
CA LYS A 126 -12.78 -11.63 -0.45
C LYS A 126 -12.51 -12.21 -1.83
N GLY A 127 -11.99 -13.43 -1.88
CA GLY A 127 -11.76 -14.17 -3.13
C GLY A 127 -10.55 -13.71 -3.95
N CYS A 128 -9.67 -12.87 -3.39
CA CYS A 128 -8.39 -12.50 -4.03
C CYS A 128 -7.38 -13.66 -3.91
N LYS A 129 -7.59 -14.75 -4.66
CA LYS A 129 -6.85 -16.03 -4.53
C LYS A 129 -5.33 -15.88 -4.74
N ASN A 130 -4.89 -14.85 -5.50
CA ASN A 130 -3.48 -14.61 -5.80
C ASN A 130 -2.83 -13.55 -4.89
N LEU A 131 -3.56 -12.98 -3.93
CA LEU A 131 -3.04 -11.98 -3.00
C LEU A 131 -2.12 -12.65 -1.97
N LYS A 132 -0.81 -12.56 -2.23
CA LYS A 132 0.26 -13.16 -1.40
C LYS A 132 0.91 -12.18 -0.44
N SER A 133 0.85 -10.86 -0.71
CA SER A 133 1.51 -9.85 0.10
C SER A 133 0.56 -8.71 0.48
N ILE A 134 0.34 -8.53 1.77
CA ILE A 134 -0.47 -7.45 2.31
C ILE A 134 0.38 -6.64 3.28
N ILE A 135 0.67 -5.38 2.94
CA ILE A 135 1.45 -4.47 3.78
C ILE A 135 0.47 -3.49 4.44
N ILE A 136 0.37 -3.52 5.75
CA ILE A 136 -0.49 -2.63 6.53
C ILE A 136 0.38 -1.64 7.29
N LYS A 137 0.45 -0.40 6.83
CA LYS A 137 1.24 0.66 7.48
C LYS A 137 0.51 1.33 8.64
N THR A 138 -0.82 1.29 8.64
CA THR A 138 -1.64 1.91 9.69
C THR A 138 -1.55 1.16 11.01
N LYS A 139 -1.62 1.89 12.13
CA LYS A 139 -1.76 1.35 13.49
C LYS A 139 -3.21 1.44 14.01
N LYS A 140 -4.15 1.97 13.19
CA LYS A 140 -5.49 2.41 13.60
C LYS A 140 -6.60 1.35 13.44
N LEU A 141 -6.28 0.16 12.87
CA LEU A 141 -7.28 -0.89 12.68
C LEU A 141 -7.58 -1.62 13.98
N THR A 142 -8.86 -1.82 14.22
CA THR A 142 -9.40 -2.65 15.30
C THR A 142 -10.32 -3.70 14.70
N ALA A 143 -10.70 -4.73 15.48
CA ALA A 143 -11.61 -5.79 15.02
C ALA A 143 -12.97 -5.23 14.57
N LYS A 144 -13.49 -4.20 15.26
CA LYS A 144 -14.75 -3.53 14.93
C LYS A 144 -14.66 -2.73 13.61
N LYS A 145 -13.49 -2.21 13.27
CA LYS A 145 -13.25 -1.39 12.07
C LYS A 145 -12.87 -2.20 10.83
N VAL A 146 -12.70 -3.51 10.95
CA VAL A 146 -12.49 -4.42 9.82
C VAL A 146 -13.75 -5.25 9.61
N GLY A 147 -14.35 -5.11 8.43
CA GLY A 147 -15.63 -5.74 8.09
C GLY A 147 -15.54 -7.26 8.02
N ALA A 148 -16.69 -7.92 8.13
CA ALA A 148 -16.77 -9.37 8.04
C ALA A 148 -16.21 -9.87 6.70
N ASN A 149 -15.55 -11.04 6.73
CA ASN A 149 -15.00 -11.70 5.55
C ASN A 149 -14.02 -10.85 4.73
N ALA A 150 -13.44 -9.79 5.32
CA ALA A 150 -12.55 -8.89 4.59
C ALA A 150 -11.39 -9.62 3.89
N PHE A 151 -10.90 -10.72 4.48
CA PHE A 151 -9.77 -11.51 3.95
C PHE A 151 -10.15 -12.95 3.61
N LYS A 152 -11.46 -13.28 3.52
CA LYS A 152 -11.91 -14.66 3.20
C LYS A 152 -11.50 -15.02 1.76
N GLY A 153 -10.84 -16.19 1.61
CA GLY A 153 -10.46 -16.71 0.29
C GLY A 153 -9.32 -15.96 -0.41
N ILE A 154 -8.46 -15.25 0.33
CA ILE A 154 -7.15 -14.81 -0.15
C ILE A 154 -6.20 -16.00 -0.24
N ASN A 155 -4.99 -15.82 -0.78
CA ASN A 155 -4.00 -16.89 -0.87
C ASN A 155 -3.70 -17.49 0.52
N LYS A 156 -3.72 -18.82 0.62
CA LYS A 156 -3.45 -19.55 1.88
C LYS A 156 -2.02 -19.32 2.42
N LYS A 157 -1.05 -19.00 1.52
CA LYS A 157 0.34 -18.68 1.86
C LYS A 157 0.58 -17.17 1.97
N ALA A 158 -0.48 -16.34 2.12
CA ALA A 158 -0.35 -14.89 2.21
C ALA A 158 0.45 -14.46 3.44
N THR A 159 1.23 -13.39 3.25
CA THR A 159 1.99 -12.74 4.32
C THR A 159 1.46 -11.34 4.55
N PHE A 160 1.12 -11.02 5.78
CA PHE A 160 0.79 -9.69 6.26
C PHE A 160 2.02 -9.08 6.91
N LYS A 161 2.55 -7.99 6.33
CA LYS A 161 3.54 -7.14 6.98
C LYS A 161 2.82 -6.02 7.72
N VAL A 162 3.06 -5.89 9.02
CA VAL A 162 2.32 -4.98 9.89
C VAL A 162 3.27 -4.24 10.84
N PRO A 163 2.88 -3.09 11.43
CA PRO A 163 3.73 -2.38 12.38
C PRO A 163 4.11 -3.26 13.57
N LYS A 164 5.40 -3.25 13.96
CA LYS A 164 5.99 -4.10 15.02
C LYS A 164 5.10 -4.20 16.28
N LYS A 165 4.65 -3.06 16.82
CA LYS A 165 3.81 -2.99 18.02
C LYS A 165 2.38 -3.52 17.83
N LYS A 166 1.96 -3.89 16.61
CA LYS A 166 0.59 -4.35 16.29
C LYS A 166 0.50 -5.80 15.79
N VAL A 167 1.60 -6.53 15.71
CA VAL A 167 1.64 -7.90 15.18
C VAL A 167 0.63 -8.80 15.87
N LYS A 168 0.63 -8.87 17.22
CA LYS A 168 -0.28 -9.70 18.02
C LYS A 168 -1.76 -9.35 17.76
N ALA A 169 -2.10 -8.05 17.78
CA ALA A 169 -3.45 -7.57 17.53
C ALA A 169 -3.92 -7.88 16.10
N TYR A 170 -3.08 -7.62 15.09
CA TYR A 170 -3.46 -7.83 13.70
C TYR A 170 -3.53 -9.31 13.33
N LYS A 171 -2.73 -10.19 13.97
CA LYS A 171 -2.87 -11.64 13.83
C LYS A 171 -4.28 -12.11 14.24
N LYS A 172 -4.80 -11.60 15.37
CA LYS A 172 -6.18 -11.88 15.83
C LYS A 172 -7.21 -11.34 14.83
N ILE A 173 -7.08 -10.07 14.39
CA ILE A 173 -8.01 -9.44 13.44
C ILE A 173 -8.05 -10.20 12.12
N VAL A 174 -6.91 -10.48 11.51
CA VAL A 174 -6.80 -11.12 10.19
C VAL A 174 -7.46 -12.50 10.20
N LYS A 175 -7.23 -13.30 11.26
CA LYS A 175 -7.88 -14.61 11.43
C LYS A 175 -9.39 -14.47 11.62
N ALA A 176 -9.84 -13.58 12.51
CA ALA A 176 -11.27 -13.34 12.76
C ALA A 176 -12.02 -12.79 11.55
N LYS A 177 -11.32 -12.18 10.59
CA LYS A 177 -11.92 -11.62 9.37
C LYS A 177 -11.75 -12.49 8.14
N GLY A 178 -11.54 -13.80 8.35
CA GLY A 178 -11.70 -14.87 7.36
C GLY A 178 -10.44 -15.26 6.62
N ALA A 179 -9.26 -14.83 7.04
CA ALA A 179 -8.01 -15.36 6.49
C ALA A 179 -7.76 -16.79 6.96
N ALA A 180 -7.13 -17.61 6.12
CA ALA A 180 -6.77 -18.98 6.47
C ALA A 180 -5.82 -19.04 7.68
N LYS A 181 -5.84 -20.11 8.44
CA LYS A 181 -4.96 -20.33 9.60
C LYS A 181 -3.46 -20.30 9.20
N THR A 182 -3.14 -20.64 7.97
CA THR A 182 -1.79 -20.75 7.40
C THR A 182 -1.16 -19.41 7.01
N VAL A 183 -1.91 -18.31 7.00
CA VAL A 183 -1.34 -16.99 6.67
C VAL A 183 -0.33 -16.55 7.74
N LYS A 184 0.75 -15.91 7.29
CA LYS A 184 1.79 -15.37 8.18
C LYS A 184 1.51 -13.90 8.47
N VAL A 185 1.66 -13.48 9.73
CA VAL A 185 1.60 -12.07 10.14
C VAL A 185 2.90 -11.74 10.84
N LYS A 186 3.67 -10.81 10.27
CA LYS A 186 5.02 -10.43 10.73
C LYS A 186 5.25 -8.91 10.68
N LYS A 187 6.37 -8.48 11.28
CA LYS A 187 6.86 -7.09 11.19
C LYS A 187 7.41 -6.78 9.81
#